data_a6835bc13e833aba6ebe4833437ec23f
#
_entry.id   a6835bc13e833aba6ebe4833437ec23f
#
_cell.length_a   1.000
_cell.length_b   1.000
_cell.length_c   1.000
_cell.angle_alpha   90.00
_cell.angle_beta   90.00
_cell.angle_gamma   90.00
#
_symmetry.space_group_name_H-M   'P 1'
#
loop_
_entity.id
_entity.type
_entity.pdbx_description
1 polymer ?
#
loop_
_entity_poly.entity_id
_entity_poly.type
_entity_poly.pdbx_seq_one_letter_code
_entity_poly.pdbx_strand_id
1 'polypeptide(L)'
;MQTSFTEAQLADPKIARSNEVLRACVHCGFCTATCPTYQVLGDELDSPRGRIYLIKDMLETQRPADEKTVTHIDRCLSCLACMTTCPSGVHYMHLVDHARDYIERTYTRPLPDRALRWLLAEVLPHPTRFRFAMLGAWAARPFRTLLPGRLRAMVEFAPRELPPPSHLDEPQ
;
A
#
# COMPACT_ATOMS: atom_id res chain seq x y z
N MET A 1 10.41 -19.20 5.19
CA MET A 1 11.83 -18.73 5.16
C MET A 1 12.42 -18.73 6.55
N GLN A 2 13.76 -18.74 6.68
CA GLN A 2 14.43 -18.61 7.97
C GLN A 2 14.41 -17.15 8.44
N THR A 3 14.17 -16.94 9.74
CA THR A 3 14.11 -15.64 10.40
C THR A 3 15.10 -15.60 11.57
N SER A 4 15.58 -14.41 11.93
CA SER A 4 16.62 -14.17 12.93
C SER A 4 16.18 -13.16 14.00
N PHE A 5 14.90 -13.18 14.38
CA PHE A 5 14.39 -12.33 15.46
C PHE A 5 14.92 -12.77 16.82
N THR A 6 15.28 -11.81 17.67
CA THR A 6 15.64 -12.04 19.06
C THR A 6 14.39 -12.31 19.92
N GLU A 7 14.59 -12.93 21.10
CA GLU A 7 13.47 -13.14 22.05
C GLU A 7 12.82 -11.83 22.48
N ALA A 8 13.62 -10.78 22.65
CA ALA A 8 13.10 -9.44 22.98
C ALA A 8 12.21 -8.86 21.89
N GLN A 9 12.57 -9.08 20.61
CA GLN A 9 11.72 -8.66 19.48
C GLN A 9 10.43 -9.48 19.42
N LEU A 10 10.49 -10.78 19.66
CA LEU A 10 9.34 -11.68 19.65
C LEU A 10 8.38 -11.44 20.82
N ALA A 11 8.76 -10.70 21.86
CA ALA A 11 7.86 -10.24 22.91
C ALA A 11 6.81 -9.23 22.41
N ASP A 12 7.08 -8.54 21.29
CA ASP A 12 6.07 -7.70 20.62
C ASP A 12 5.11 -8.60 19.81
N PRO A 13 3.79 -8.58 20.12
CA PRO A 13 2.81 -9.41 19.41
C PRO A 13 2.76 -9.15 17.90
N LYS A 14 3.04 -7.92 17.43
CA LYS A 14 3.08 -7.59 16.00
C LYS A 14 4.27 -8.25 15.31
N ILE A 15 5.44 -8.24 15.96
CA ILE A 15 6.65 -8.91 15.45
C ILE A 15 6.47 -10.44 15.49
N ALA A 16 5.94 -10.98 16.58
CA ALA A 16 5.67 -12.41 16.69
C ALA A 16 4.74 -12.89 15.56
N ARG A 17 3.65 -12.16 15.30
CA ARG A 17 2.74 -12.46 14.20
C ARG A 17 3.42 -12.36 12.83
N SER A 18 4.23 -11.32 12.62
CA SER A 18 5.00 -11.17 11.37
C SER A 18 5.99 -12.33 11.19
N ASN A 19 6.66 -12.76 12.26
CA ASN A 19 7.58 -13.90 12.24
C ASN A 19 6.87 -15.19 11.81
N GLU A 20 5.70 -15.50 12.35
CA GLU A 20 4.89 -16.67 11.93
C GLU A 20 4.62 -16.63 10.42
N VAL A 21 4.15 -15.49 9.91
CA VAL A 21 3.82 -15.32 8.49
C VAL A 21 5.05 -15.40 7.60
N LEU A 22 6.18 -14.80 8.02
CA LEU A 22 7.47 -14.88 7.31
C LEU A 22 7.95 -16.34 7.22
N ARG A 23 7.85 -17.09 8.30
CA ARG A 23 8.28 -18.50 8.35
C ARG A 23 7.44 -19.42 7.46
N ALA A 24 6.17 -19.10 7.24
CA ALA A 24 5.31 -19.84 6.31
C ALA A 24 5.75 -19.68 4.85
N CYS A 25 6.48 -18.61 4.49
CA CYS A 25 6.90 -18.36 3.11
C CYS A 25 8.08 -19.24 2.70
N VAL A 26 7.92 -20.06 1.68
CA VAL A 26 8.97 -20.92 1.09
C VAL A 26 9.65 -20.30 -0.15
N HIS A 27 9.32 -19.05 -0.48
CA HIS A 27 9.89 -18.31 -1.63
C HIS A 27 9.71 -18.98 -3.01
N CYS A 28 8.68 -19.79 -3.21
CA CYS A 28 8.44 -20.52 -4.47
C CYS A 28 8.16 -19.60 -5.69
N GLY A 29 7.67 -18.37 -5.48
CA GLY A 29 7.41 -17.41 -6.55
C GLY A 29 6.02 -17.49 -7.21
N PHE A 30 5.13 -18.42 -6.84
CA PHE A 30 3.77 -18.50 -7.45
C PHE A 30 2.99 -17.17 -7.31
N CYS A 31 3.22 -16.42 -6.25
CA CYS A 31 2.59 -15.11 -6.04
C CYS A 31 2.99 -14.04 -7.06
N THR A 32 4.09 -14.21 -7.80
CA THR A 32 4.54 -13.23 -8.81
C THR A 32 3.61 -13.20 -10.03
N ALA A 33 3.07 -14.37 -10.41
CA ALA A 33 2.18 -14.49 -11.55
C ALA A 33 0.86 -13.70 -11.39
N THR A 34 0.40 -13.51 -10.16
CA THR A 34 -0.86 -12.82 -9.88
C THR A 34 -0.66 -11.38 -9.38
N CYS A 35 0.59 -10.92 -9.23
CA CYS A 35 0.88 -9.58 -8.73
C CYS A 35 0.87 -8.55 -9.86
N PRO A 36 -0.11 -7.61 -9.89
CA PRO A 36 -0.22 -6.65 -10.99
C PRO A 36 0.98 -5.70 -11.05
N THR A 37 1.56 -5.30 -9.90
CA THR A 37 2.73 -4.42 -9.90
C THR A 37 3.97 -5.11 -10.45
N TYR A 38 4.17 -6.39 -10.15
CA TYR A 38 5.26 -7.15 -10.73
C TYR A 38 5.08 -7.36 -12.24
N GLN A 39 3.85 -7.69 -12.68
CA GLN A 39 3.55 -7.89 -14.11
C GLN A 39 3.79 -6.64 -14.97
N VAL A 40 3.54 -5.46 -14.41
CA VAL A 40 3.69 -4.18 -15.12
C VAL A 40 5.12 -3.64 -15.05
N LEU A 41 5.77 -3.74 -13.87
CA LEU A 41 7.06 -3.10 -13.62
C LEU A 41 8.27 -4.02 -13.86
N GLY A 42 8.09 -5.35 -13.75
CA GLY A 42 9.16 -6.34 -13.94
C GLY A 42 10.22 -6.34 -12.83
N ASP A 43 10.08 -5.52 -11.78
CA ASP A 43 11.03 -5.44 -10.69
C ASP A 43 10.68 -6.47 -9.61
N GLU A 44 11.67 -7.31 -9.24
CA GLU A 44 11.47 -8.35 -8.22
C GLU A 44 11.04 -7.76 -6.87
N LEU A 45 11.52 -6.58 -6.50
CA LEU A 45 11.14 -5.92 -5.25
C LEU A 45 9.70 -5.40 -5.26
N ASP A 46 9.08 -5.28 -6.44
CA ASP A 46 7.65 -5.00 -6.59
C ASP A 46 6.78 -6.26 -6.58
N SER A 47 7.41 -7.45 -6.45
CA SER A 47 6.72 -8.72 -6.24
C SER A 47 6.33 -8.94 -4.77
N PRO A 48 5.34 -9.80 -4.46
CA PRO A 48 5.00 -10.12 -3.07
C PRO A 48 6.18 -10.75 -2.31
N ARG A 49 6.91 -11.66 -2.93
CA ARG A 49 8.08 -12.30 -2.30
C ARG A 49 9.24 -11.33 -2.09
N GLY A 50 9.49 -10.41 -3.02
CA GLY A 50 10.50 -9.36 -2.87
C GLY A 50 10.15 -8.41 -1.73
N ARG A 51 8.87 -8.00 -1.63
CA ARG A 51 8.38 -7.20 -0.50
C ARG A 51 8.49 -7.95 0.84
N ILE A 52 8.20 -9.24 0.88
CA ILE A 52 8.42 -10.08 2.07
C ILE A 52 9.87 -10.01 2.52
N TYR A 53 10.83 -10.01 1.59
CA TYR A 53 12.24 -9.88 1.89
C TYR A 53 12.59 -8.52 2.48
N LEU A 54 12.08 -7.42 1.89
CA LEU A 54 12.28 -6.07 2.40
C LEU A 54 11.69 -5.90 3.80
N ILE A 55 10.50 -6.44 4.03
CA ILE A 55 9.83 -6.39 5.34
C ILE A 55 10.64 -7.18 6.38
N LYS A 56 11.07 -8.39 6.02
CA LYS A 56 11.91 -9.21 6.90
C LYS A 56 13.16 -8.45 7.32
N ASP A 57 13.94 -7.94 6.36
CA ASP A 57 15.17 -7.22 6.62
C ASP A 57 14.95 -5.99 7.53
N MET A 58 13.93 -5.19 7.22
CA MET A 58 13.58 -4.01 8.00
C MET A 58 13.20 -4.34 9.45
N LEU A 59 12.40 -5.39 9.67
CA LEU A 59 11.93 -5.78 11.01
C LEU A 59 13.02 -6.48 11.84
N GLU A 60 13.84 -7.36 11.24
CA GLU A 60 14.93 -8.06 11.93
C GLU A 60 16.02 -7.09 12.38
N THR A 61 16.39 -6.15 11.51
CA THR A 61 17.45 -5.17 11.83
C THR A 61 16.94 -3.99 12.67
N GLN A 62 15.61 -3.83 12.80
CA GLN A 62 14.97 -2.70 13.47
C GLN A 62 15.46 -1.33 12.96
N ARG A 63 15.97 -1.28 11.73
CA ARG A 63 16.40 -0.03 11.11
C ARG A 63 15.18 0.83 10.70
N PRO A 64 15.30 2.16 10.73
CA PRO A 64 14.30 3.00 10.09
C PRO A 64 14.11 2.60 8.62
N ALA A 65 12.88 2.70 8.13
CA ALA A 65 12.60 2.40 6.72
C ALA A 65 13.41 3.33 5.82
N ASP A 66 14.03 2.77 4.78
CA ASP A 66 14.72 3.53 3.75
C ASP A 66 13.79 3.81 2.56
N GLU A 67 14.18 4.75 1.71
CA GLU A 67 13.42 5.16 0.54
C GLU A 67 13.12 3.99 -0.41
N LYS A 68 14.06 3.06 -0.54
CA LYS A 68 13.90 1.86 -1.37
C LYS A 68 12.76 0.99 -0.84
N THR A 69 12.81 0.63 0.44
CA THR A 69 11.77 -0.17 1.08
C THR A 69 10.41 0.53 1.00
N VAL A 70 10.36 1.83 1.32
CA VAL A 70 9.14 2.63 1.25
C VAL A 70 8.55 2.63 -0.16
N THR A 71 9.36 2.84 -1.19
CA THR A 71 8.91 2.87 -2.58
C THR A 71 8.21 1.57 -2.99
N HIS A 72 8.82 0.41 -2.69
CA HIS A 72 8.24 -0.87 -3.10
C HIS A 72 7.03 -1.29 -2.24
N ILE A 73 7.02 -0.96 -0.95
CA ILE A 73 5.84 -1.22 -0.10
C ILE A 73 4.67 -0.31 -0.48
N ASP A 74 4.91 0.96 -0.79
CA ASP A 74 3.87 1.91 -1.20
C ASP A 74 3.25 1.56 -2.57
N ARG A 75 4.02 0.95 -3.48
CA ARG A 75 3.51 0.46 -4.77
C ARG A 75 2.59 -0.75 -4.65
N CYS A 76 2.55 -1.41 -3.50
CA CYS A 76 1.62 -2.51 -3.28
C CYS A 76 0.16 -2.01 -3.29
N LEU A 77 -0.66 -2.55 -4.19
CA LEU A 77 -2.07 -2.18 -4.34
C LEU A 77 -2.98 -2.79 -3.26
N SER A 78 -2.45 -3.62 -2.37
CA SER A 78 -3.24 -4.38 -1.37
C SER A 78 -4.41 -5.19 -1.97
N CYS A 79 -4.29 -5.62 -3.23
CA CYS A 79 -5.31 -6.41 -3.90
C CYS A 79 -5.41 -7.86 -3.38
N LEU A 80 -4.42 -8.32 -2.61
CA LEU A 80 -4.33 -9.62 -1.94
C LEU A 80 -4.42 -10.87 -2.86
N ALA A 81 -4.37 -10.69 -4.18
CA ALA A 81 -4.36 -11.79 -5.15
C ALA A 81 -3.21 -12.79 -4.91
N CYS A 82 -2.10 -12.31 -4.34
CA CYS A 82 -0.97 -13.17 -3.96
C CYS A 82 -1.29 -14.15 -2.82
N MET A 83 -2.29 -13.87 -1.99
CA MET A 83 -2.70 -14.78 -0.90
C MET A 83 -3.49 -15.96 -1.44
N THR A 84 -4.39 -15.74 -2.40
CA THR A 84 -5.22 -16.80 -2.99
C THR A 84 -4.40 -17.80 -3.82
N THR A 85 -3.28 -17.36 -4.36
CA THR A 85 -2.36 -18.19 -5.18
C THR A 85 -1.32 -18.91 -4.33
N CYS A 86 -1.15 -18.54 -3.06
CA CYS A 86 -0.08 -19.07 -2.22
C CYS A 86 -0.36 -20.49 -1.72
N PRO A 87 0.39 -21.53 -2.13
CA PRO A 87 0.17 -22.89 -1.64
C PRO A 87 0.58 -23.08 -0.18
N SER A 88 1.44 -22.19 0.36
CA SER A 88 1.88 -22.22 1.75
C SER A 88 1.00 -21.39 2.69
N GLY A 89 -0.09 -20.82 2.21
CA GLY A 89 -1.04 -20.06 3.04
C GLY A 89 -0.44 -18.82 3.71
N VAL A 90 0.48 -18.12 3.05
CA VAL A 90 1.11 -16.89 3.60
C VAL A 90 0.09 -15.78 3.73
N HIS A 91 -0.21 -15.36 4.95
CA HIS A 91 -1.11 -14.24 5.24
C HIS A 91 -0.42 -12.88 5.01
N TYR A 92 -0.11 -12.59 3.74
CA TYR A 92 0.62 -11.39 3.31
C TYR A 92 0.00 -10.06 3.80
N MET A 93 -1.31 -10.01 3.94
CA MET A 93 -2.05 -8.84 4.44
C MET A 93 -1.45 -8.32 5.76
N HIS A 94 -1.24 -9.21 6.74
CA HIS A 94 -0.67 -8.83 8.05
C HIS A 94 0.75 -8.27 7.94
N LEU A 95 1.54 -8.78 7.01
CA LEU A 95 2.90 -8.28 6.79
C LEU A 95 2.89 -6.87 6.20
N VAL A 96 2.09 -6.63 5.17
CA VAL A 96 2.06 -5.32 4.50
C VAL A 96 1.46 -4.25 5.41
N ASP A 97 0.46 -4.60 6.21
CA ASP A 97 -0.15 -3.67 7.17
C ASP A 97 0.84 -3.30 8.29
N HIS A 98 1.53 -4.30 8.87
CA HIS A 98 2.58 -4.05 9.87
C HIS A 98 3.74 -3.22 9.27
N ALA A 99 4.18 -3.53 8.05
CA ALA A 99 5.24 -2.77 7.38
C ALA A 99 4.85 -1.31 7.15
N ARG A 100 3.60 -1.04 6.75
CA ARG A 100 3.10 0.33 6.57
C ARG A 100 3.04 1.09 7.88
N ASP A 101 2.53 0.48 8.95
CA ASP A 101 2.52 1.07 10.29
C ASP A 101 3.96 1.39 10.76
N TYR A 102 4.90 0.47 10.54
CA TYR A 102 6.31 0.68 10.86
C TYR A 102 6.94 1.82 10.05
N ILE A 103 6.67 1.88 8.75
CA ILE A 103 7.14 2.96 7.86
C ILE A 103 6.61 4.31 8.32
N GLU A 104 5.31 4.44 8.62
CA GLU A 104 4.74 5.71 9.07
C GLU A 104 5.36 6.22 10.38
N ARG A 105 5.86 5.33 11.23
CA ARG A 105 6.54 5.68 12.49
C ARG A 105 8.02 6.00 12.33
N THR A 106 8.69 5.43 11.34
CA THR A 106 10.17 5.49 11.24
C THR A 106 10.68 6.29 10.05
N TYR A 107 9.84 6.54 9.03
CA TYR A 107 10.23 7.24 7.81
C TYR A 107 9.59 8.62 7.70
N THR A 108 10.41 9.64 7.51
CA THR A 108 9.94 11.01 7.28
C THR A 108 9.70 11.26 5.81
N ARG A 109 8.44 11.28 5.40
CA ARG A 109 8.05 11.53 4.01
C ARG A 109 8.26 12.99 3.61
N PRO A 110 8.59 13.27 2.32
CA PRO A 110 8.63 14.63 1.79
C PRO A 110 7.30 15.37 1.97
N LEU A 111 7.37 16.68 2.18
CA LEU A 111 6.18 17.52 2.43
C LEU A 111 5.06 17.36 1.38
N PRO A 112 5.34 17.32 0.05
CA PRO A 112 4.28 17.14 -0.95
C PRO A 112 3.55 15.79 -0.81
N ASP A 113 4.26 14.73 -0.46
CA ASP A 113 3.68 13.41 -0.26
C ASP A 113 2.81 13.38 0.99
N ARG A 114 3.28 13.98 2.09
CA ARG A 114 2.50 14.11 3.33
C ARG A 114 1.22 14.91 3.11
N ALA A 115 1.31 16.03 2.39
CA ALA A 115 0.15 16.87 2.09
C ALA A 115 -0.89 16.13 1.25
N LEU A 116 -0.44 15.39 0.21
CA LEU A 116 -1.33 14.60 -0.63
C LEU A 116 -2.00 13.46 0.16
N ARG A 117 -1.24 12.73 0.98
CA ARG A 117 -1.76 11.65 1.82
C ARG A 117 -2.79 12.17 2.84
N TRP A 118 -2.48 13.30 3.48
CA TRP A 118 -3.43 13.95 4.39
C TRP A 118 -4.71 14.35 3.67
N LEU A 119 -4.60 14.98 2.50
CA LEU A 119 -5.75 15.37 1.69
C LEU A 119 -6.62 14.15 1.33
N LEU A 120 -6.00 13.06 0.88
CA LEU A 120 -6.73 11.84 0.55
C LEU A 120 -7.42 11.23 1.76
N ALA A 121 -6.73 11.17 2.91
CA ALA A 121 -7.29 10.65 4.15
C ALA A 121 -8.49 11.48 4.66
N GLU A 122 -8.48 12.80 4.42
CA GLU A 122 -9.54 13.72 4.83
C GLU A 122 -10.74 13.71 3.85
N VAL A 123 -10.49 13.45 2.56
CA VAL A 123 -11.51 13.55 1.53
C VAL A 123 -12.20 12.21 1.26
N LEU A 124 -11.42 11.13 1.09
CA LEU A 124 -11.96 9.84 0.62
C LEU A 124 -13.00 9.19 1.56
N PRO A 125 -12.86 9.25 2.91
CA PRO A 125 -13.83 8.62 3.80
C PRO A 125 -15.16 9.38 3.90
N HIS A 126 -15.21 10.63 3.42
CA HIS A 126 -16.39 11.49 3.56
C HIS A 126 -17.11 11.69 2.23
N PRO A 127 -18.30 11.10 2.01
CA PRO A 127 -19.01 11.15 0.72
C PRO A 127 -19.24 12.58 0.20
N THR A 128 -19.62 13.50 1.09
CA THR A 128 -19.88 14.90 0.73
C THR A 128 -18.60 15.62 0.27
N ARG A 129 -17.49 15.47 1.01
CA ARG A 129 -16.20 16.05 0.64
C ARG A 129 -15.68 15.45 -0.66
N PHE A 130 -15.83 14.12 -0.81
CA PHE A 130 -15.46 13.42 -2.04
C PHE A 130 -16.23 13.96 -3.25
N ARG A 131 -17.56 14.21 -3.13
CA ARG A 131 -18.36 14.80 -4.22
C ARG A 131 -17.86 16.20 -4.59
N PHE A 132 -17.53 17.05 -3.61
CA PHE A 132 -16.94 18.36 -3.90
C PHE A 132 -15.57 18.25 -4.58
N ALA A 133 -14.74 17.31 -4.17
CA ALA A 133 -13.47 17.04 -4.84
C ALA A 133 -13.67 16.58 -6.29
N MET A 134 -14.70 15.77 -6.56
CA MET A 134 -15.05 15.34 -7.91
C MET A 134 -15.54 16.50 -8.79
N LEU A 135 -16.35 17.42 -8.24
CA LEU A 135 -16.73 18.65 -8.94
C LEU A 135 -15.51 19.52 -9.25
N GLY A 136 -14.60 19.66 -8.29
CA GLY A 136 -13.33 20.36 -8.49
C GLY A 136 -12.46 19.71 -9.59
N ALA A 137 -12.37 18.38 -9.61
CA ALA A 137 -11.65 17.64 -10.64
C ALA A 137 -12.29 17.83 -12.03
N TRP A 138 -13.62 17.84 -12.09
CA TRP A 138 -14.36 18.14 -13.34
C TRP A 138 -14.06 19.56 -13.85
N ALA A 139 -14.11 20.57 -12.99
CA ALA A 139 -13.77 21.95 -13.33
C ALA A 139 -12.29 22.13 -13.72
N ALA A 140 -11.38 21.34 -13.15
CA ALA A 140 -9.94 21.39 -13.45
C ALA A 140 -9.56 20.68 -14.77
N ARG A 141 -10.43 19.91 -15.40
CA ARG A 141 -10.16 19.16 -16.64
C ARG A 141 -9.58 20.00 -17.79
N PRO A 142 -10.11 21.19 -18.13
CA PRO A 142 -9.54 21.99 -19.21
C PRO A 142 -8.10 22.43 -18.93
N PHE A 143 -7.72 22.50 -17.64
CA PHE A 143 -6.39 22.92 -17.19
C PHE A 143 -5.46 21.74 -16.85
N ARG A 144 -5.82 20.50 -17.20
CA ARG A 144 -5.09 19.28 -16.84
C ARG A 144 -3.61 19.29 -17.23
N THR A 145 -3.26 19.98 -18.33
CA THR A 145 -1.87 20.07 -18.81
C THR A 145 -0.97 20.93 -17.93
N LEU A 146 -1.54 21.81 -17.11
CA LEU A 146 -0.82 22.66 -16.16
C LEU A 146 -0.61 21.99 -14.80
N LEU A 147 -1.31 20.87 -14.54
CA LEU A 147 -1.23 20.18 -13.26
C LEU A 147 0.01 19.28 -13.17
N PRO A 148 0.67 19.19 -11.99
CA PRO A 148 1.75 18.23 -11.76
C PRO A 148 1.25 16.80 -11.93
N GLY A 149 2.15 15.88 -12.36
CA GLY A 149 1.80 14.56 -12.84
C GLY A 149 0.80 13.74 -11.99
N ARG A 150 0.94 13.75 -10.66
CA ARG A 150 0.02 13.04 -9.75
C ARG A 150 -1.39 13.65 -9.75
N LEU A 151 -1.51 14.98 -9.68
CA LEU A 151 -2.80 15.67 -9.73
C LEU A 151 -3.44 15.55 -11.12
N ARG A 152 -2.63 15.61 -12.17
CA ARG A 152 -3.10 15.37 -13.54
C ARG A 152 -3.73 13.98 -13.66
N ALA A 153 -3.06 12.93 -13.18
CA ALA A 153 -3.59 11.57 -13.18
C ALA A 153 -4.93 11.47 -12.42
N MET A 154 -5.03 12.11 -11.24
CA MET A 154 -6.29 12.12 -10.47
C MET A 154 -7.45 12.77 -11.24
N VAL A 155 -7.18 13.88 -11.94
CA VAL A 155 -8.20 14.57 -12.78
C VAL A 155 -8.57 13.73 -14.01
N GLU A 156 -7.60 13.03 -14.62
CA GLU A 156 -7.85 12.16 -15.77
C GLU A 156 -8.67 10.91 -15.41
N PHE A 157 -8.46 10.35 -14.21
CA PHE A 157 -9.22 9.20 -13.70
C PHE A 157 -10.62 9.59 -13.17
N ALA A 158 -10.85 10.86 -12.88
CA ALA A 158 -12.17 11.30 -12.41
C ALA A 158 -13.25 10.98 -13.47
N PRO A 159 -14.43 10.44 -13.09
CA PRO A 159 -15.51 10.13 -14.03
C PRO A 159 -15.98 11.40 -14.74
N ARG A 160 -16.49 11.25 -15.97
CA ARG A 160 -16.99 12.37 -16.75
C ARG A 160 -18.33 12.87 -16.25
N GLU A 161 -19.13 11.97 -15.70
CA GLU A 161 -20.45 12.22 -15.16
C GLU A 161 -20.47 11.81 -13.69
N LEU A 162 -21.01 12.67 -12.84
CA LEU A 162 -21.18 12.35 -11.43
C LEU A 162 -22.51 11.61 -11.27
N PRO A 163 -22.50 10.35 -10.81
CA PRO A 163 -23.73 9.63 -10.55
C PRO A 163 -24.53 10.34 -9.43
N PRO A 164 -25.88 10.26 -9.45
CA PRO A 164 -26.69 10.74 -8.33
C PRO A 164 -26.29 10.05 -7.03
N PRO A 165 -26.54 10.67 -5.85
CA PRO A 165 -26.31 10.02 -4.57
C PRO A 165 -27.11 8.72 -4.51
N SER A 166 -26.45 7.62 -4.07
CA SER A 166 -27.17 6.37 -3.85
C SER A 166 -27.93 6.45 -2.52
N HIS A 167 -29.10 5.81 -2.43
CA HIS A 167 -29.86 5.70 -1.18
C HIS A 167 -29.19 4.80 -0.13
N LEU A 168 -28.04 4.18 -0.46
CA LEU A 168 -27.23 3.36 0.44
C LEU A 168 -26.35 4.19 1.40
N ASP A 169 -26.33 5.51 1.22
CA ASP A 169 -25.55 6.43 2.07
C ASP A 169 -26.29 6.81 3.37
N GLU A 170 -27.52 6.34 3.60
CA GLU A 170 -28.22 6.49 4.86
C GLU A 170 -27.82 5.36 5.82
N PRO A 171 -27.31 5.68 7.03
CA PRO A 171 -27.03 4.66 8.04
C PRO A 171 -28.34 3.94 8.41
N GLN A 172 -28.36 2.63 8.27
CA GLN A 172 -29.44 1.77 8.73
C GLN A 172 -29.38 1.61 10.24
#